data_84fdc594319a6547cd772fe102ee25a5
#
_entry.id   84fdc594319a6547cd772fe102ee25a5
#
_cell.length_a   1.000
_cell.length_b   1.000
_cell.length_c   1.000
_cell.angle_alpha   90.00
_cell.angle_beta   90.00
_cell.angle_gamma   90.00
#
_symmetry.space_group_name_H-M   'P 1'
#
loop_
_entity.id
_entity.type
_entity.pdbx_description
1 polymer ?
#
loop_
_entity_poly.entity_id
_entity_poly.type
_entity_poly.pdbx_seq_one_letter_code
_entity_poly.pdbx_strand_id
1 'polypeptide(L)'
;MLNIFWPMLSALWPLAAGVVGWFAVNFVGKPYLEFQSLRKEIHEELIFWSETYPPSREDLDEDGNPYYPSQEEYNEAMKEYSDDLRSILSSIRRLGSKLSALNVSLNRPLSNYLRSRYKVQDAAEGLLRLSIAFDRDDRIHMRHLIEGLLRLPYSPQKTLQEVLRQISGKEEAREARRKAAISPPS
;
A
#
# COMPACT_ATOMS: atom_id res chain seq x y z
N MET A 1 -3.94 -49.92 41.84
CA MET A 1 -2.91 -49.00 41.30
C MET A 1 -3.43 -47.93 40.35
N LEU A 2 -4.65 -47.96 39.88
CA LEU A 2 -5.20 -46.95 38.95
C LEU A 2 -5.67 -45.64 39.63
N ASN A 3 -5.88 -45.60 40.94
CA ASN A 3 -6.40 -44.42 41.64
C ASN A 3 -5.39 -43.30 41.93
N ILE A 4 -4.10 -43.51 41.73
CA ILE A 4 -3.07 -42.48 41.96
C ILE A 4 -2.74 -41.72 40.66
N PHE A 5 -3.05 -42.30 39.49
CA PHE A 5 -2.79 -41.66 38.19
C PHE A 5 -3.68 -40.44 37.91
N TRP A 6 -4.94 -40.47 38.34
CA TRP A 6 -5.90 -39.38 38.08
C TRP A 6 -5.56 -38.05 38.75
N PRO A 7 -5.22 -38.01 40.06
CA PRO A 7 -4.81 -36.75 40.71
C PRO A 7 -3.50 -36.18 40.19
N MET A 8 -2.54 -37.07 39.77
CA MET A 8 -1.31 -36.58 39.12
C MET A 8 -1.57 -35.97 37.73
N LEU A 9 -2.46 -36.55 36.92
CA LEU A 9 -2.83 -36.01 35.62
C LEU A 9 -3.54 -34.66 35.76
N SER A 10 -4.41 -34.51 36.76
CA SER A 10 -5.11 -33.25 37.02
C SER A 10 -4.18 -32.13 37.49
N ALA A 11 -3.11 -32.45 38.25
CA ALA A 11 -2.10 -31.48 38.66
C ALA A 11 -1.16 -31.04 37.53
N LEU A 12 -0.94 -31.92 36.52
CA LEU A 12 -0.10 -31.59 35.35
C LEU A 12 -0.86 -30.78 34.28
N TRP A 13 -2.19 -30.82 34.28
CA TRP A 13 -3.00 -30.15 33.26
C TRP A 13 -2.80 -28.62 33.19
N PRO A 14 -2.75 -27.86 34.32
CA PRO A 14 -2.47 -26.41 34.26
C PRO A 14 -1.09 -26.11 33.69
N LEU A 15 -0.09 -26.94 33.98
CA LEU A 15 1.27 -26.80 33.45
C LEU A 15 1.29 -27.05 31.94
N ALA A 16 0.64 -28.11 31.48
CA ALA A 16 0.50 -28.43 30.06
C ALA A 16 -0.26 -27.30 29.30
N ALA A 17 -1.36 -26.83 29.87
CA ALA A 17 -2.12 -25.70 29.32
C ALA A 17 -1.29 -24.41 29.24
N GLY A 18 -0.49 -24.13 30.27
CA GLY A 18 0.44 -22.99 30.29
C GLY A 18 1.50 -23.09 29.20
N VAL A 19 2.12 -24.25 29.02
CA VAL A 19 3.11 -24.49 27.95
C VAL A 19 2.47 -24.35 26.58
N VAL A 20 1.31 -24.97 26.35
CA VAL A 20 0.59 -24.88 25.06
C VAL A 20 0.18 -23.43 24.78
N GLY A 21 -0.34 -22.71 25.79
CA GLY A 21 -0.69 -21.30 25.67
C GLY A 21 0.51 -20.43 25.33
N TRP A 22 1.63 -20.64 26.00
CA TRP A 22 2.88 -19.93 25.72
C TRP A 22 3.37 -20.18 24.27
N PHE A 23 3.32 -21.42 23.83
CA PHE A 23 3.66 -21.80 22.44
C PHE A 23 2.71 -21.12 21.44
N ALA A 24 1.40 -21.19 21.67
CA ALA A 24 0.41 -20.59 20.79
C ALA A 24 0.64 -19.07 20.64
N VAL A 25 0.87 -18.37 21.76
CA VAL A 25 1.13 -16.93 21.73
C VAL A 25 2.44 -16.59 21.03
N ASN A 26 3.53 -17.29 21.34
CA ASN A 26 4.85 -16.90 20.81
C ASN A 26 5.10 -17.36 19.37
N PHE A 27 4.59 -18.52 18.98
CA PHE A 27 4.86 -19.09 17.65
C PHE A 27 3.74 -18.86 16.62
N VAL A 28 2.54 -18.48 17.07
CA VAL A 28 1.43 -18.18 16.16
C VAL A 28 0.93 -16.75 16.35
N GLY A 29 0.64 -16.37 17.58
CA GLY A 29 0.03 -15.07 17.90
C GLY A 29 0.92 -13.90 17.52
N LYS A 30 2.16 -13.84 18.04
CA LYS A 30 3.08 -12.73 17.76
C LYS A 30 3.42 -12.59 16.26
N PRO A 31 3.82 -13.65 15.54
CA PRO A 31 4.10 -13.52 14.11
C PRO A 31 2.87 -13.15 13.28
N TYR A 32 1.68 -13.60 13.70
CA TYR A 32 0.45 -13.19 13.03
C TYR A 32 0.13 -11.71 13.25
N LEU A 33 0.31 -11.19 14.47
CA LEU A 33 0.14 -9.77 14.77
C LEU A 33 1.16 -8.90 14.03
N GLU A 34 2.41 -9.36 13.95
CA GLU A 34 3.46 -8.71 13.16
C GLU A 34 3.08 -8.63 11.66
N PHE A 35 2.56 -9.73 11.11
CA PHE A 35 2.03 -9.72 9.74
C PHE A 35 0.87 -8.73 9.57
N GLN A 36 -0.08 -8.66 10.50
CA GLN A 36 -1.19 -7.70 10.41
C GLN A 36 -0.71 -6.25 10.53
N SER A 37 0.28 -5.97 11.40
CA SER A 37 0.90 -4.66 11.51
C SER A 37 1.60 -4.26 10.21
N LEU A 38 2.38 -5.18 9.65
CA LEU A 38 3.08 -4.95 8.38
C LEU A 38 2.11 -4.75 7.21
N ARG A 39 1.01 -5.51 7.18
CA ARG A 39 -0.06 -5.37 6.20
C ARG A 39 -0.72 -3.98 6.26
N LYS A 40 -0.92 -3.45 7.48
CA LYS A 40 -1.45 -2.10 7.70
C LYS A 40 -0.44 -1.04 7.22
N GLU A 41 0.84 -1.17 7.58
CA GLU A 41 1.92 -0.28 7.16
C GLU A 41 2.03 -0.23 5.61
N ILE A 42 1.93 -1.39 4.94
CA ILE A 42 1.90 -1.47 3.48
C ILE A 42 0.69 -0.72 2.90
N HIS A 43 -0.48 -0.88 3.50
CA HIS A 43 -1.69 -0.23 3.01
C HIS A 43 -1.60 1.30 3.11
N GLU A 44 -1.13 1.82 4.24
CA GLU A 44 -0.92 3.24 4.48
C GLU A 44 0.07 3.82 3.46
N GLU A 45 1.19 3.14 3.21
CA GLU A 45 2.20 3.57 2.26
C GLU A 45 1.68 3.56 0.80
N LEU A 46 0.89 2.56 0.43
CA LEU A 46 0.27 2.49 -0.89
C LEU A 46 -0.77 3.59 -1.11
N ILE A 47 -1.52 4.00 -0.08
CA ILE A 47 -2.44 5.14 -0.15
C ILE A 47 -1.63 6.42 -0.35
N PHE A 48 -0.64 6.67 0.53
CA PHE A 48 0.18 7.87 0.45
C PHE A 48 0.85 8.01 -0.92
N TRP A 49 1.42 6.92 -1.43
CA TRP A 49 2.00 6.91 -2.76
C TRP A 49 0.97 7.25 -3.87
N SER A 50 -0.27 6.82 -3.75
CA SER A 50 -1.30 7.08 -4.75
C SER A 50 -1.80 8.52 -4.78
N GLU A 51 -1.60 9.26 -3.69
CA GLU A 51 -1.94 10.67 -3.56
C GLU A 51 -0.81 11.59 -4.03
N THR A 52 0.40 11.03 -4.26
CA THR A 52 1.57 11.77 -4.72
C THR A 52 1.57 11.87 -6.24
N TYR A 53 1.28 13.05 -6.77
CA TYR A 53 1.24 13.34 -8.21
C TYR A 53 2.40 14.24 -8.63
N PRO A 54 2.96 14.03 -9.84
CA PRO A 54 3.94 14.96 -10.37
C PRO A 54 3.29 16.33 -10.61
N PRO A 55 3.96 17.42 -10.26
CA PRO A 55 3.49 18.76 -10.60
C PRO A 55 3.33 18.88 -12.11
N SER A 56 2.27 19.55 -12.55
CA SER A 56 2.00 19.82 -13.97
C SER A 56 1.98 21.34 -14.21
N ARG A 57 2.60 21.79 -15.28
CA ARG A 57 2.53 23.18 -15.69
C ARG A 57 1.14 23.63 -16.13
N GLU A 58 0.28 22.67 -16.46
CA GLU A 58 -1.10 22.93 -16.87
C GLU A 58 -2.05 23.00 -15.66
N ASP A 59 -1.55 22.72 -14.46
CA ASP A 59 -2.37 22.84 -13.26
C ASP A 59 -2.64 24.30 -12.94
N LEU A 60 -3.92 24.61 -12.74
CA LEU A 60 -4.42 25.94 -12.45
C LEU A 60 -5.01 25.94 -11.04
N ASP A 61 -4.85 27.04 -10.31
CA ASP A 61 -5.52 27.30 -9.05
C ASP A 61 -7.04 27.51 -9.25
N GLU A 62 -7.77 27.72 -8.15
CA GLU A 62 -9.23 27.98 -8.17
C GLU A 62 -9.59 29.24 -8.97
N ASP A 63 -8.68 30.21 -9.06
CA ASP A 63 -8.84 31.47 -9.79
C ASP A 63 -8.44 31.36 -11.27
N GLY A 64 -7.89 30.20 -11.67
CA GLY A 64 -7.49 29.92 -13.04
C GLY A 64 -6.07 30.41 -13.39
N ASN A 65 -5.26 30.77 -12.40
CA ASN A 65 -3.85 31.10 -12.60
C ASN A 65 -2.99 29.84 -12.58
N PRO A 66 -1.82 29.84 -13.27
CA PRO A 66 -0.89 28.71 -13.17
C PRO A 66 -0.40 28.55 -11.73
N TYR A 67 -0.44 27.31 -11.21
CA TYR A 67 0.15 26.98 -9.91
C TYR A 67 1.65 27.30 -9.83
N TYR A 68 2.33 27.18 -10.97
CA TYR A 68 3.77 27.45 -11.10
C TYR A 68 3.97 28.55 -12.15
N PRO A 69 3.87 29.84 -11.78
CA PRO A 69 3.98 30.96 -12.72
C PRO A 69 5.42 31.10 -13.26
N SER A 70 6.43 30.62 -12.55
CA SER A 70 7.82 30.68 -12.99
C SER A 70 8.42 29.29 -13.25
N GLN A 71 9.48 29.26 -14.10
CA GLN A 71 10.26 28.05 -14.33
C GLN A 71 10.97 27.57 -13.07
N GLU A 72 11.39 28.50 -12.21
CA GLU A 72 12.11 28.22 -10.97
C GLU A 72 11.21 27.51 -9.97
N GLU A 73 10.00 28.01 -9.75
CA GLU A 73 9.00 27.38 -8.88
C GLU A 73 8.60 26.00 -9.37
N TYR A 74 8.42 25.83 -10.67
CA TYR A 74 8.16 24.50 -11.24
C TYR A 74 9.32 23.53 -11.01
N ASN A 75 10.56 23.98 -11.19
CA ASN A 75 11.74 23.15 -10.97
C ASN A 75 11.91 22.77 -9.50
N GLU A 76 11.58 23.68 -8.57
CA GLU A 76 11.60 23.42 -7.13
C GLU A 76 10.55 22.39 -6.75
N ALA A 77 9.30 22.55 -7.23
CA ALA A 77 8.23 21.57 -7.02
C ALA A 77 8.56 20.20 -7.61
N MET A 78 9.18 20.14 -8.78
CA MET A 78 9.65 18.89 -9.38
C MET A 78 10.75 18.22 -8.58
N LYS A 79 11.64 19.00 -7.97
CA LYS A 79 12.68 18.48 -7.08
C LYS A 79 12.07 17.90 -5.82
N GLU A 80 11.17 18.62 -5.16
CA GLU A 80 10.44 18.16 -3.98
C GLU A 80 9.70 16.86 -4.28
N TYR A 81 8.93 16.82 -5.36
CA TYR A 81 8.27 15.60 -5.82
C TYR A 81 9.23 14.42 -6.02
N SER A 82 10.39 14.68 -6.61
CA SER A 82 11.38 13.62 -6.87
C SER A 82 12.00 13.08 -5.56
N ASP A 83 12.19 13.91 -4.57
CA ASP A 83 12.72 13.54 -3.26
C ASP A 83 11.66 12.76 -2.44
N ASP A 84 10.41 13.21 -2.46
CA ASP A 84 9.27 12.50 -1.86
C ASP A 84 9.07 11.12 -2.50
N LEU A 85 9.06 11.06 -3.83
CA LEU A 85 8.93 9.81 -4.56
C LEU A 85 10.06 8.83 -4.20
N ARG A 86 11.31 9.31 -4.09
CA ARG A 86 12.45 8.49 -3.68
C ARG A 86 12.28 7.95 -2.26
N SER A 87 11.80 8.78 -1.35
CA SER A 87 11.49 8.40 0.04
C SER A 87 10.44 7.29 0.08
N ILE A 88 9.32 7.46 -0.62
CA ILE A 88 8.23 6.50 -0.70
C ILE A 88 8.72 5.17 -1.30
N LEU A 89 9.43 5.21 -2.43
CA LEU A 89 9.95 3.99 -3.07
C LEU A 89 10.94 3.25 -2.17
N SER A 90 11.74 3.97 -1.36
CA SER A 90 12.62 3.36 -0.36
C SER A 90 11.85 2.67 0.76
N SER A 91 10.76 3.29 1.23
CA SER A 91 9.83 2.70 2.22
C SER A 91 9.15 1.44 1.68
N ILE A 92 8.63 1.48 0.46
CA ILE A 92 8.02 0.33 -0.21
C ILE A 92 9.02 -0.83 -0.34
N ARG A 93 10.26 -0.54 -0.73
CA ARG A 93 11.33 -1.55 -0.79
C ARG A 93 11.61 -2.16 0.57
N ARG A 94 11.71 -1.34 1.61
CA ARG A 94 11.89 -1.79 3.00
C ARG A 94 10.75 -2.71 3.44
N LEU A 95 9.50 -2.35 3.13
CA LEU A 95 8.31 -3.15 3.45
C LEU A 95 8.30 -4.49 2.71
N GLY A 96 8.65 -4.50 1.43
CA GLY A 96 8.83 -5.72 0.66
C GLY A 96 9.87 -6.65 1.26
N SER A 97 11.02 -6.10 1.68
CA SER A 97 12.08 -6.87 2.36
C SER A 97 11.62 -7.42 3.71
N LYS A 98 10.94 -6.61 4.54
CA LYS A 98 10.37 -7.07 5.82
C LYS A 98 9.35 -8.20 5.60
N LEU A 99 8.46 -8.06 4.61
CA LEU A 99 7.45 -9.06 4.30
C LEU A 99 8.07 -10.38 3.82
N SER A 100 9.12 -10.30 3.01
CA SER A 100 9.91 -11.46 2.59
C SER A 100 10.61 -12.15 3.76
N ALA A 101 11.27 -11.38 4.64
CA ALA A 101 11.94 -11.89 5.83
C ALA A 101 10.94 -12.55 6.79
N LEU A 102 9.79 -11.93 7.02
CA LEU A 102 8.72 -12.52 7.83
C LEU A 102 8.28 -13.86 7.25
N ASN A 103 8.03 -13.95 5.94
CA ASN A 103 7.62 -15.20 5.29
C ASN A 103 8.63 -16.33 5.46
N VAL A 104 9.92 -16.02 5.49
CA VAL A 104 10.99 -17.01 5.72
C VAL A 104 11.06 -17.43 7.19
N SER A 105 10.83 -16.51 8.13
CA SER A 105 10.92 -16.76 9.57
C SER A 105 9.73 -17.53 10.15
N LEU A 106 8.60 -17.58 9.42
CA LEU A 106 7.37 -18.23 9.88
C LEU A 106 7.52 -19.75 9.99
N ASN A 107 6.96 -20.32 11.07
CA ASN A 107 6.81 -21.77 11.19
C ASN A 107 5.86 -22.33 10.12
N ARG A 108 6.02 -23.60 9.77
CA ARG A 108 5.27 -24.26 8.68
C ARG A 108 3.75 -24.06 8.72
N PRO A 109 3.03 -24.27 9.84
CA PRO A 109 1.58 -24.14 9.85
C PRO A 109 1.12 -22.72 9.57
N LEU A 110 1.73 -21.70 10.18
CA LEU A 110 1.38 -20.31 9.94
C LEU A 110 1.81 -19.82 8.55
N SER A 111 2.98 -20.24 8.09
CA SER A 111 3.45 -19.98 6.74
C SER A 111 2.49 -20.52 5.68
N ASN A 112 2.04 -21.77 5.82
CA ASN A 112 1.07 -22.38 4.90
C ASN A 112 -0.27 -21.62 4.91
N TYR A 113 -0.76 -21.25 6.09
CA TYR A 113 -1.98 -20.43 6.21
C TYR A 113 -1.83 -19.07 5.51
N LEU A 114 -0.76 -18.34 5.78
CA LEU A 114 -0.54 -17.03 5.19
C LEU A 114 -0.29 -17.10 3.67
N ARG A 115 0.44 -18.11 3.19
CA ARG A 115 0.63 -18.34 1.75
C ARG A 115 -0.67 -18.64 1.03
N SER A 116 -1.53 -19.49 1.61
CA SER A 116 -2.80 -19.84 0.97
C SER A 116 -3.79 -18.69 0.96
N ARG A 117 -3.80 -17.87 2.03
CA ARG A 117 -4.80 -16.81 2.20
C ARG A 117 -4.36 -15.45 1.61
N TYR A 118 -3.08 -15.10 1.73
CA TYR A 118 -2.59 -13.75 1.42
C TYR A 118 -1.48 -13.70 0.37
N LYS A 119 -1.04 -14.87 -0.13
CA LYS A 119 0.04 -14.98 -1.14
C LYS A 119 1.24 -14.07 -0.81
N VAL A 120 1.70 -14.15 0.43
CA VAL A 120 2.69 -13.22 1.03
C VAL A 120 3.96 -13.11 0.21
N GLN A 121 4.44 -14.21 -0.39
CA GLN A 121 5.64 -14.22 -1.23
C GLN A 121 5.43 -13.36 -2.49
N ASP A 122 4.31 -13.56 -3.19
CA ASP A 122 4.01 -12.83 -4.43
C ASP A 122 3.82 -11.34 -4.14
N ALA A 123 3.21 -11.01 -2.99
CA ALA A 123 3.05 -9.62 -2.54
C ALA A 123 4.40 -8.96 -2.20
N ALA A 124 5.33 -9.68 -1.57
CA ALA A 124 6.67 -9.16 -1.30
C ALA A 124 7.44 -8.87 -2.59
N GLU A 125 7.38 -9.77 -3.57
CA GLU A 125 7.96 -9.53 -4.89
C GLU A 125 7.29 -8.37 -5.61
N GLY A 126 5.97 -8.25 -5.51
CA GLY A 126 5.20 -7.13 -6.05
C GLY A 126 5.67 -5.78 -5.50
N LEU A 127 5.87 -5.68 -4.18
CA LEU A 127 6.41 -4.47 -3.54
C LEU A 127 7.83 -4.14 -4.02
N LEU A 128 8.69 -5.13 -4.15
CA LEU A 128 10.04 -4.92 -4.66
C LEU A 128 10.03 -4.44 -6.12
N ARG A 129 9.18 -5.02 -6.97
CA ARG A 129 9.01 -4.57 -8.35
C ARG A 129 8.42 -3.17 -8.43
N LEU A 130 7.40 -2.85 -7.60
CA LEU A 130 6.83 -1.51 -7.52
C LEU A 130 7.89 -0.46 -7.17
N SER A 131 8.85 -0.80 -6.29
CA SER A 131 9.93 0.12 -5.88
C SER A 131 10.94 0.46 -6.99
N ILE A 132 10.91 -0.24 -8.12
CA ILE A 132 11.78 -0.01 -9.27
C ILE A 132 11.00 0.26 -10.57
N ALA A 133 9.67 0.29 -10.51
CA ALA A 133 8.84 0.56 -11.68
C ALA A 133 8.93 2.04 -12.07
N PHE A 134 9.31 2.31 -13.32
CA PHE A 134 9.46 3.67 -13.84
C PHE A 134 8.16 4.18 -14.45
N ASP A 135 7.41 3.30 -15.13
CA ASP A 135 6.18 3.69 -15.78
C ASP A 135 5.00 3.78 -14.80
N ARG A 136 4.13 4.78 -15.04
CA ARG A 136 2.97 5.06 -14.18
C ARG A 136 1.93 3.94 -14.25
N ASP A 137 1.65 3.43 -15.43
CA ASP A 137 0.63 2.40 -15.63
C ASP A 137 1.07 1.09 -15.00
N ASP A 138 2.35 0.73 -15.12
CA ASP A 138 2.94 -0.41 -14.42
C ASP A 138 2.81 -0.29 -12.91
N ARG A 139 3.02 0.92 -12.36
CA ARG A 139 2.89 1.18 -10.93
C ARG A 139 1.46 1.00 -10.44
N ILE A 140 0.48 1.53 -11.16
CA ILE A 140 -0.95 1.38 -10.82
C ILE A 140 -1.34 -0.10 -10.85
N HIS A 141 -0.93 -0.82 -11.90
CA HIS A 141 -1.21 -2.25 -12.03
C HIS A 141 -0.60 -3.06 -10.88
N MET A 142 0.68 -2.81 -10.55
CA MET A 142 1.37 -3.49 -9.46
C MET A 142 0.75 -3.20 -8.10
N ARG A 143 0.29 -1.98 -7.87
CA ARG A 143 -0.45 -1.62 -6.66
C ARG A 143 -1.70 -2.46 -6.50
N HIS A 144 -2.56 -2.50 -7.52
CA HIS A 144 -3.79 -3.31 -7.48
C HIS A 144 -3.51 -4.80 -7.26
N LEU A 145 -2.45 -5.31 -7.87
CA LEU A 145 -2.00 -6.68 -7.65
C LEU A 145 -1.67 -6.90 -6.17
N ILE A 146 -0.87 -6.04 -5.55
CA ILE A 146 -0.47 -6.14 -4.14
C ILE A 146 -1.68 -6.03 -3.21
N GLU A 147 -2.58 -5.08 -3.46
CA GLU A 147 -3.83 -4.91 -2.69
C GLU A 147 -4.67 -6.19 -2.73
N GLY A 148 -4.81 -6.81 -3.90
CA GLY A 148 -5.52 -8.07 -4.08
C GLY A 148 -4.84 -9.25 -3.38
N LEU A 149 -3.52 -9.40 -3.50
CA LEU A 149 -2.74 -10.47 -2.89
C LEU A 149 -2.79 -10.43 -1.36
N LEU A 150 -2.67 -9.24 -0.78
CA LEU A 150 -2.74 -9.02 0.66
C LEU A 150 -4.17 -8.85 1.18
N ARG A 151 -5.18 -8.86 0.31
CA ARG A 151 -6.58 -8.58 0.66
C ARG A 151 -6.70 -7.30 1.48
N LEU A 152 -6.02 -6.25 1.04
CA LEU A 152 -6.15 -4.94 1.65
C LEU A 152 -7.56 -4.40 1.38
N PRO A 153 -8.13 -3.60 2.31
CA PRO A 153 -9.36 -2.90 1.99
C PRO A 153 -9.09 -2.05 0.74
N TYR A 154 -10.00 -2.13 -0.21
CA TYR A 154 -9.90 -1.32 -1.41
C TYR A 154 -9.88 0.13 -0.96
N SER A 155 -8.78 0.81 -1.18
CA SER A 155 -8.80 2.27 -1.06
C SER A 155 -9.89 2.72 -2.02
N PRO A 156 -10.90 3.49 -1.58
CA PRO A 156 -11.86 4.05 -2.50
C PRO A 156 -11.06 4.94 -3.44
N GLN A 157 -10.57 4.34 -4.53
CA GLN A 157 -10.22 5.16 -5.66
C GLN A 157 -11.44 6.02 -5.88
N LYS A 158 -11.23 7.33 -5.91
CA LYS A 158 -12.17 8.21 -6.62
C LYS A 158 -12.59 7.37 -7.79
N THR A 159 -13.81 6.90 -7.77
CA THR A 159 -14.30 5.83 -8.64
C THR A 159 -13.83 6.17 -10.04
N LEU A 160 -13.51 5.20 -10.89
CA LEU A 160 -13.13 5.45 -12.30
C LEU A 160 -14.05 6.52 -12.91
N GLN A 161 -15.32 6.58 -12.48
CA GLN A 161 -16.28 7.63 -12.77
C GLN A 161 -15.90 9.02 -12.26
N GLU A 162 -15.25 9.15 -11.10
CA GLU A 162 -14.81 10.44 -10.56
C GLU A 162 -13.56 10.95 -11.28
N VAL A 163 -12.66 10.06 -11.65
CA VAL A 163 -11.51 10.37 -12.51
C VAL A 163 -11.98 10.71 -13.93
N LEU A 164 -12.89 9.93 -14.49
CA LEU A 164 -13.50 10.23 -15.79
C LEU A 164 -14.28 11.55 -15.77
N ARG A 165 -14.96 11.86 -14.67
CA ARG A 165 -15.68 13.14 -14.48
C ARG A 165 -14.73 14.34 -14.36
N GLN A 166 -13.57 14.17 -13.71
CA GLN A 166 -12.52 15.19 -13.67
C GLN A 166 -11.84 15.38 -15.03
N ILE A 167 -11.62 14.30 -15.78
CA ILE A 167 -11.08 14.39 -17.14
C ILE A 167 -12.07 15.05 -18.08
N SER A 168 -13.35 14.64 -18.09
CA SER A 168 -14.38 15.28 -18.93
C SER A 168 -14.62 16.75 -18.58
N GLY A 169 -14.61 17.11 -17.30
CA GLY A 169 -14.70 18.50 -16.86
C GLY A 169 -13.51 19.35 -17.30
N LYS A 170 -12.29 18.77 -17.31
CA LYS A 170 -11.10 19.46 -17.85
C LYS A 170 -11.14 19.61 -19.38
N GLU A 171 -11.68 18.64 -20.10
CA GLU A 171 -11.85 18.70 -21.56
C GLU A 171 -12.92 19.73 -21.95
N GLU A 172 -14.05 19.78 -21.25
CA GLU A 172 -15.09 20.78 -21.46
C GLU A 172 -14.60 22.21 -21.19
N ALA A 173 -13.80 22.39 -20.13
CA ALA A 173 -13.16 23.67 -19.82
C ALA A 173 -12.14 24.07 -20.90
N ARG A 174 -11.37 23.12 -21.47
CA ARG A 174 -10.45 23.36 -22.60
C ARG A 174 -11.20 23.76 -23.88
N GLU A 175 -12.30 23.07 -24.19
CA GLU A 175 -13.15 23.42 -25.35
C GLU A 175 -13.82 24.81 -25.20
N ALA A 176 -14.32 25.13 -24.02
CA ALA A 176 -14.91 26.42 -23.74
C ALA A 176 -13.89 27.56 -23.93
N ARG A 177 -12.64 27.36 -23.48
CA ARG A 177 -11.53 28.31 -23.68
C ARG A 177 -11.13 28.45 -25.15
N ARG A 178 -11.06 27.35 -25.91
CA ARG A 178 -10.82 27.40 -27.35
C ARG A 178 -11.90 28.19 -28.08
N LYS A 179 -13.16 27.99 -27.74
CA LYS A 179 -14.29 28.74 -28.34
C LYS A 179 -14.21 30.20 -27.98
N ALA A 180 -13.88 30.57 -26.74
CA ALA A 180 -13.73 31.95 -26.31
C ALA A 180 -12.53 32.66 -26.99
N ALA A 181 -11.45 31.94 -27.27
CA ALA A 181 -10.28 32.49 -27.96
C ALA A 181 -10.48 32.68 -29.48
N ILE A 182 -11.48 32.02 -30.08
CA ILE A 182 -11.79 32.09 -31.51
C ILE A 182 -12.88 33.14 -31.80
N SER A 183 -13.65 33.58 -30.78
CA SER A 183 -14.66 34.63 -30.96
C SER A 183 -13.99 36.01 -30.93
N PRO A 184 -13.96 36.78 -32.06
CA PRO A 184 -13.38 38.11 -32.05
C PRO A 184 -14.21 39.04 -31.16
N PRO A 185 -13.60 40.03 -30.46
CA PRO A 185 -14.33 41.01 -29.70
C PRO A 185 -15.21 41.84 -30.68
N SER A 186 -16.50 41.88 -30.37
CA SER A 186 -17.49 42.70 -31.05
C SER A 186 -17.31 44.18 -30.74
#